data_dc609ac00282e70831b0b4de18852a2c
#
_entry.id   dc609ac00282e70831b0b4de18852a2c
#
_cell.length_a   1.000
_cell.length_b   1.000
_cell.length_c   1.000
_cell.angle_alpha   90.00
_cell.angle_beta   90.00
_cell.angle_gamma   90.00
#
_symmetry.space_group_name_H-M   'P 1'
#
loop_
_entity.id
_entity.type
_entity.pdbx_description
1 polymer ?
#
loop_
_entity_poly.entity_id
_entity_poly.type
_entity_poly.pdbx_seq_one_letter_code
_entity_poly.pdbx_strand_id
1 'polypeptide(L)'
;MNADAIAFRPPAPLPREKPLGVLGRIAALRRNPIEIWTRAHYERPVMVGRTIFGHRAVVSDPAGVRRVFLDNVANYRKDDLQLRVLRPGLGNGLLTADGEEWRAQRRSLASLFTPRQVTAFADAMAEATRAGVERLSALESQGIDQGIDMSHEMARLTLEILEHTLFSSGLGRNAGEFQQAVTRYFDTIGRVDLFDLMGLSQFLPRFGRRKGRATLEWFGNAVEDIVGARRKLIADGGSAPRDLLTLLLEAQDPETGRGMPEEDLRANIVTFIGAGHETTANALTWTFYLLSQASDWRARVEAESDAQLSAGPIDTLADRMPVTKAVLEEALRLYPPAAILTRTSINADEIGGKHIRAGTLVTVSPFLLHRHRTLWERPDEFDPNRFLGANRDRIDRFAYIPFGAGPRVCIGMGFALQEAIIVLAQLTSAFRFDLAAGHVVRPVQRITLRPQGGMPMTMRKR
;
A
#
# COMPACT_ATOMS: atom_id res chain seq x y z
N MET A 1 -32.61 12.16 15.51
CA MET A 1 -31.26 11.81 15.96
C MET A 1 -31.39 10.59 16.86
N ASN A 2 -31.33 9.37 16.29
CA ASN A 2 -31.29 8.15 17.10
C ASN A 2 -29.84 8.00 17.65
N ALA A 3 -29.69 8.33 18.94
CA ALA A 3 -28.54 7.90 19.73
C ALA A 3 -28.63 6.37 19.85
N ASP A 4 -27.45 5.69 19.77
CA ASP A 4 -27.22 4.28 20.03
C ASP A 4 -27.37 3.28 18.85
N ALA A 5 -27.04 3.65 17.62
CA ALA A 5 -26.52 2.65 16.72
C ALA A 5 -25.11 2.26 17.24
N ILE A 6 -24.96 1.02 17.73
CA ILE A 6 -23.65 0.48 18.17
C ILE A 6 -22.68 0.65 17.00
N ALA A 7 -21.73 1.57 17.15
CA ALA A 7 -20.77 1.87 16.09
C ALA A 7 -19.98 0.60 15.76
N PHE A 8 -19.89 0.27 14.48
CA PHE A 8 -19.19 -0.93 14.02
C PHE A 8 -17.70 -0.86 14.38
N ARG A 9 -17.22 -1.88 15.07
CA ARG A 9 -15.82 -2.06 15.44
C ARG A 9 -15.17 -3.15 14.58
N PRO A 10 -14.42 -2.76 13.56
CA PRO A 10 -13.75 -3.71 12.69
C PRO A 10 -12.73 -4.57 13.43
N PRO A 11 -12.54 -5.86 13.05
CA PRO A 11 -11.63 -6.76 13.73
C PRO A 11 -10.18 -6.27 13.66
N ALA A 12 -9.53 -6.32 14.81
CA ALA A 12 -8.09 -6.05 14.98
C ALA A 12 -7.55 -6.95 16.08
N PRO A 13 -6.24 -7.29 16.07
CA PRO A 13 -5.64 -7.97 17.19
C PRO A 13 -5.81 -7.17 18.49
N LEU A 14 -6.28 -7.82 19.53
CA LEU A 14 -6.43 -7.20 20.84
C LEU A 14 -5.04 -6.84 21.40
N PRO A 15 -4.87 -5.62 21.97
CA PRO A 15 -3.64 -5.24 22.65
C PRO A 15 -3.32 -6.19 23.80
N ARG A 16 -2.08 -6.63 23.89
CA ARG A 16 -1.64 -7.50 24.98
C ARG A 16 -1.43 -6.69 26.26
N GLU A 17 -1.77 -7.26 27.40
CA GLU A 17 -1.48 -6.64 28.70
C GLU A 17 0.02 -6.66 29.04
N LYS A 18 0.73 -7.74 28.68
CA LYS A 18 2.15 -7.93 28.95
C LYS A 18 2.93 -8.22 27.66
N PRO A 19 4.20 -7.78 27.58
CA PRO A 19 5.08 -8.12 26.47
C PRO A 19 5.30 -9.63 26.37
N LEU A 20 5.42 -10.13 25.14
CA LEU A 20 5.82 -11.51 24.88
C LEU A 20 7.29 -11.74 25.27
N GLY A 21 7.58 -12.91 25.82
CA GLY A 21 8.95 -13.41 25.92
C GLY A 21 9.61 -13.59 24.54
N VAL A 22 10.90 -13.86 24.51
CA VAL A 22 11.70 -13.91 23.27
C VAL A 22 11.11 -14.88 22.24
N LEU A 23 10.85 -16.13 22.62
CA LEU A 23 10.29 -17.14 21.70
C LEU A 23 8.89 -16.77 21.22
N GLY A 24 8.02 -16.29 22.12
CA GLY A 24 6.69 -15.83 21.76
C GLY A 24 6.71 -14.63 20.80
N ARG A 25 7.68 -13.71 20.98
CA ARG A 25 7.86 -12.56 20.07
C ARG A 25 8.33 -13.02 18.69
N ILE A 26 9.28 -13.94 18.59
CA ILE A 26 9.73 -14.51 17.32
C ILE A 26 8.56 -15.20 16.60
N ALA A 27 7.80 -16.01 17.32
CA ALA A 27 6.63 -16.70 16.77
C ALA A 27 5.57 -15.70 16.27
N ALA A 28 5.26 -14.65 17.03
CA ALA A 28 4.31 -13.61 16.64
C ALA A 28 4.81 -12.81 15.44
N LEU A 29 6.08 -12.40 15.39
CA LEU A 29 6.67 -11.70 14.23
C LEU A 29 6.59 -12.53 12.95
N ARG A 30 6.73 -13.86 13.05
CA ARG A 30 6.58 -14.76 11.89
C ARG A 30 5.13 -15.00 11.49
N ARG A 31 4.21 -15.07 12.45
CA ARG A 31 2.80 -15.33 12.21
C ARG A 31 2.05 -14.06 11.81
N ASN A 32 2.14 -13.02 12.61
CA ASN A 32 1.46 -11.75 12.39
C ASN A 32 2.12 -10.63 13.22
N PRO A 33 3.00 -9.82 12.65
CA PRO A 33 3.74 -8.79 13.39
C PRO A 33 2.89 -7.80 14.17
N ILE A 34 1.66 -7.51 13.75
CA ILE A 34 0.78 -6.57 14.46
C ILE A 34 0.21 -7.15 15.77
N GLU A 35 0.40 -8.44 16.06
CA GLU A 35 -0.01 -9.04 17.33
C GLU A 35 0.99 -8.86 18.48
N ILE A 36 2.15 -8.24 18.23
CA ILE A 36 3.17 -8.04 19.28
C ILE A 36 2.86 -6.85 20.20
N TRP A 37 1.95 -5.98 19.81
CA TRP A 37 1.69 -4.72 20.47
C TRP A 37 0.97 -4.91 21.80
N THR A 38 1.45 -4.19 22.82
CA THR A 38 0.81 -4.14 24.14
C THR A 38 -0.04 -2.89 24.26
N ARG A 39 -0.95 -2.87 25.24
CA ARG A 39 -1.78 -1.71 25.58
C ARG A 39 -0.96 -0.42 25.71
N ALA A 40 0.21 -0.51 26.34
CA ALA A 40 1.12 0.63 26.50
C ALA A 40 1.56 1.26 25.14
N HIS A 41 1.62 0.48 24.05
CA HIS A 41 1.97 1.03 22.73
C HIS A 41 0.84 1.87 22.12
N TYR A 42 -0.39 1.68 22.55
CA TYR A 42 -1.56 2.46 22.11
C TYR A 42 -1.82 3.69 23.00
N GLU A 43 -1.08 3.85 24.11
CA GLU A 43 -1.32 4.90 25.09
C GLU A 43 -0.10 5.80 25.33
N ARG A 44 1.11 5.30 25.06
CA ARG A 44 2.36 6.04 25.32
C ARG A 44 2.94 6.60 24.02
N PRO A 45 3.31 7.88 24.00
CA PRO A 45 3.80 8.55 22.79
C PRO A 45 5.13 7.97 22.27
N VAL A 46 6.05 7.62 23.17
CA VAL A 46 7.36 7.05 22.81
C VAL A 46 7.75 5.97 23.83
N MET A 47 8.10 4.81 23.31
CA MET A 47 8.62 3.70 24.11
C MET A 47 10.01 3.31 23.63
N VAL A 48 10.99 3.27 24.56
CA VAL A 48 12.37 2.87 24.29
C VAL A 48 12.71 1.64 25.12
N GLY A 49 13.40 0.69 24.51
CA GLY A 49 13.80 -0.52 25.21
C GLY A 49 14.98 -1.21 24.53
N ARG A 50 15.48 -2.26 25.19
CA ARG A 50 16.52 -3.14 24.66
C ARG A 50 15.96 -4.55 24.48
N THR A 51 16.25 -5.16 23.36
CA THR A 51 15.94 -6.56 23.08
C THR A 51 17.24 -7.32 22.80
N ILE A 52 17.18 -8.63 22.63
CA ILE A 52 18.32 -9.43 22.17
C ILE A 52 18.84 -8.98 20.80
N PHE A 53 17.99 -8.30 19.99
CA PHE A 53 18.34 -7.76 18.69
C PHE A 53 18.76 -6.28 18.73
N GLY A 54 19.15 -5.76 19.89
CA GLY A 54 19.61 -4.37 20.06
C GLY A 54 18.55 -3.41 20.61
N HIS A 55 18.87 -2.12 20.51
CA HIS A 55 17.99 -1.04 20.97
C HIS A 55 16.80 -0.86 20.03
N ARG A 56 15.63 -0.60 20.60
CA ARG A 56 14.37 -0.40 19.91
C ARG A 56 13.66 0.82 20.45
N ALA A 57 13.04 1.58 19.56
CA ALA A 57 12.10 2.63 19.93
C ALA A 57 10.81 2.45 19.12
N VAL A 58 9.67 2.68 19.74
CA VAL A 58 8.37 2.78 19.07
C VAL A 58 7.87 4.20 19.29
N VAL A 59 7.56 4.89 18.21
CA VAL A 59 7.14 6.28 18.21
C VAL A 59 5.70 6.34 17.69
N SER A 60 4.78 6.78 18.53
CA SER A 60 3.35 6.93 18.24
C SER A 60 2.84 8.34 18.57
N ASP A 61 3.72 9.33 18.50
CA ASP A 61 3.50 10.75 18.76
C ASP A 61 3.77 11.56 17.48
N PRO A 62 2.86 12.46 17.06
CA PRO A 62 3.03 13.26 15.84
C PRO A 62 4.33 14.06 15.78
N ALA A 63 4.75 14.66 16.91
CA ALA A 63 6.02 15.40 16.97
C ALA A 63 7.23 14.47 16.79
N GLY A 64 7.20 13.29 17.41
CA GLY A 64 8.23 12.27 17.24
C GLY A 64 8.24 11.70 15.83
N VAL A 65 7.08 11.45 15.21
CA VAL A 65 6.95 11.03 13.81
C VAL A 65 7.55 12.08 12.89
N ARG A 66 7.20 13.35 13.10
CA ARG A 66 7.77 14.49 12.37
C ARG A 66 9.30 14.56 12.51
N ARG A 67 9.81 14.36 13.73
CA ARG A 67 11.27 14.33 14.00
C ARG A 67 11.97 13.28 13.15
N VAL A 68 11.46 12.04 13.13
CA VAL A 68 12.06 10.91 12.42
C VAL A 68 11.98 11.05 10.92
N PHE A 69 10.84 11.50 10.39
CA PHE A 69 10.60 11.49 8.94
C PHE A 69 10.85 12.81 8.24
N LEU A 70 10.98 13.93 8.96
CA LEU A 70 11.16 15.25 8.38
C LEU A 70 12.31 16.04 9.02
N ASP A 71 12.18 16.41 10.30
CA ASP A 71 13.07 17.41 10.91
C ASP A 71 14.53 16.91 11.04
N ASN A 72 14.72 15.62 11.33
CA ASN A 72 16.03 15.00 11.46
C ASN A 72 16.20 13.77 10.54
N VAL A 73 15.56 13.80 9.37
CA VAL A 73 15.52 12.69 8.41
C VAL A 73 16.91 12.18 8.01
N ALA A 74 17.91 13.05 7.97
CA ALA A 74 19.29 12.69 7.64
C ALA A 74 19.93 11.75 8.68
N ASN A 75 19.43 11.74 9.92
CA ASN A 75 19.89 10.84 10.99
C ASN A 75 19.19 9.47 10.96
N TYR A 76 18.24 9.24 10.03
CA TYR A 76 17.43 8.03 10.01
C TYR A 76 17.49 7.34 8.64
N ARG A 77 18.32 6.30 8.54
CA ARG A 77 18.44 5.49 7.33
C ARG A 77 17.42 4.35 7.30
N LYS A 78 17.23 3.75 6.14
CA LYS A 78 16.41 2.55 6.02
C LYS A 78 16.96 1.40 6.88
N ASP A 79 16.07 0.59 7.40
CA ASP A 79 16.42 -0.57 8.22
C ASP A 79 17.07 -1.68 7.37
N ASP A 80 18.19 -2.22 7.85
CA ASP A 80 18.95 -3.26 7.17
C ASP A 80 18.15 -4.57 6.98
N LEU A 81 17.24 -4.90 7.92
CA LEU A 81 16.39 -6.07 7.79
C LEU A 81 15.41 -5.89 6.60
N GLN A 82 14.77 -4.73 6.51
CA GLN A 82 13.89 -4.40 5.40
C GLN A 82 14.62 -4.48 4.05
N LEU A 83 15.82 -3.90 3.98
CA LEU A 83 16.63 -3.94 2.76
C LEU A 83 17.05 -5.37 2.38
N ARG A 84 17.45 -6.19 3.36
CA ARG A 84 17.81 -7.61 3.12
C ARG A 84 16.64 -8.44 2.59
N VAL A 85 15.43 -8.14 3.01
CA VAL A 85 14.22 -8.86 2.57
C VAL A 85 13.77 -8.39 1.18
N LEU A 86 13.83 -7.09 0.90
CA LEU A 86 13.24 -6.51 -0.31
C LEU A 86 14.22 -6.41 -1.50
N ARG A 87 15.51 -6.05 -1.27
CA ARG A 87 16.47 -5.86 -2.36
C ARG A 87 16.67 -7.06 -3.29
N PRO A 88 16.68 -8.32 -2.83
CA PRO A 88 16.84 -9.46 -3.72
C PRO A 88 15.75 -9.57 -4.79
N GLY A 89 14.59 -8.99 -4.53
CA GLY A 89 13.50 -8.96 -5.47
C GLY A 89 13.31 -7.63 -6.19
N LEU A 90 13.39 -6.53 -5.48
CA LEU A 90 13.09 -5.20 -6.03
C LEU A 90 14.31 -4.49 -6.63
N GLY A 91 15.51 -5.07 -6.51
CA GLY A 91 16.73 -4.36 -6.91
C GLY A 91 16.98 -3.10 -6.09
N ASN A 92 17.64 -2.10 -6.68
CA ASN A 92 17.93 -0.81 -6.06
C ASN A 92 16.99 0.31 -6.54
N GLY A 93 15.68 0.03 -6.60
CA GLY A 93 14.66 1.02 -6.95
C GLY A 93 14.32 1.97 -5.81
N LEU A 94 13.39 2.89 -6.04
CA LEU A 94 13.00 3.96 -5.12
C LEU A 94 12.61 3.47 -3.70
N LEU A 95 12.05 2.26 -3.61
CA LEU A 95 11.66 1.65 -2.33
C LEU A 95 12.86 1.14 -1.54
N THR A 96 13.96 0.74 -2.19
CA THR A 96 15.13 0.10 -1.56
C THR A 96 16.40 0.96 -1.62
N ALA A 97 16.49 1.93 -2.51
CA ALA A 97 17.57 2.90 -2.60
C ALA A 97 17.65 3.79 -1.34
N ASP A 98 18.85 4.26 -1.00
CA ASP A 98 19.07 5.17 0.13
C ASP A 98 20.10 6.27 -0.23
N GLY A 99 20.27 7.27 0.64
CA GLY A 99 21.23 8.36 0.45
C GLY A 99 21.03 9.15 -0.84
N GLU A 100 22.13 9.44 -1.55
CA GLU A 100 22.13 10.21 -2.79
C GLU A 100 21.48 9.47 -3.97
N GLU A 101 21.65 8.15 -4.07
CA GLU A 101 21.00 7.33 -5.10
C GLU A 101 19.48 7.49 -5.04
N TRP A 102 18.91 7.40 -3.83
CA TRP A 102 17.48 7.63 -3.63
C TRP A 102 17.07 9.06 -4.02
N ARG A 103 17.88 10.07 -3.67
CA ARG A 103 17.56 11.47 -3.99
C ARG A 103 17.52 11.69 -5.50
N ALA A 104 18.52 11.20 -6.22
CA ALA A 104 18.58 11.28 -7.68
C ALA A 104 17.39 10.58 -8.35
N GLN A 105 17.09 9.33 -7.95
CA GLN A 105 15.93 8.61 -8.46
C GLN A 105 14.62 9.36 -8.13
N ARG A 106 14.45 9.85 -6.89
CA ARG A 106 13.25 10.58 -6.48
C ARG A 106 13.03 11.85 -7.28
N ARG A 107 14.10 12.63 -7.58
CA ARG A 107 14.01 13.83 -8.41
C ARG A 107 13.58 13.52 -9.84
N SER A 108 14.22 12.51 -10.46
CA SER A 108 13.89 12.08 -11.82
C SER A 108 12.43 11.60 -11.95
N LEU A 109 11.94 10.89 -10.94
CA LEU A 109 10.61 10.27 -10.96
C LEU A 109 9.47 11.19 -10.49
N ALA A 110 9.78 12.30 -9.81
CA ALA A 110 8.75 13.17 -9.21
C ALA A 110 7.83 13.79 -10.27
N SER A 111 8.36 14.10 -11.45
CA SER A 111 7.60 14.68 -12.56
C SER A 111 6.49 13.75 -13.10
N LEU A 112 6.66 12.43 -12.95
CA LEU A 112 5.73 11.42 -13.44
C LEU A 112 4.47 11.32 -12.57
N PHE A 113 4.53 11.80 -11.34
CA PHE A 113 3.45 11.70 -10.34
C PHE A 113 2.89 13.07 -9.93
N THR A 114 3.09 14.09 -10.78
CA THR A 114 2.42 15.39 -10.58
C THR A 114 0.91 15.25 -10.69
N PRO A 115 0.10 16.12 -10.05
CA PRO A 115 -1.36 16.07 -10.17
C PRO A 115 -1.84 16.01 -11.63
N ARG A 116 -1.27 16.84 -12.50
CA ARG A 116 -1.59 16.86 -13.94
C ARG A 116 -1.33 15.50 -14.62
N GLN A 117 -0.20 14.86 -14.29
CA GLN A 117 0.16 13.59 -14.90
C GLN A 117 -0.71 12.45 -14.36
N VAL A 118 -1.03 12.47 -13.06
CA VAL A 118 -1.96 11.52 -12.45
C VAL A 118 -3.34 11.63 -13.08
N THR A 119 -3.86 12.84 -13.21
CA THR A 119 -5.16 13.11 -13.86
C THR A 119 -5.22 12.56 -15.29
N ALA A 120 -4.13 12.62 -16.04
CA ALA A 120 -4.07 12.09 -17.42
C ALA A 120 -4.25 10.56 -17.51
N PHE A 121 -4.09 9.82 -16.41
CA PHE A 121 -4.33 8.37 -16.37
C PHE A 121 -5.78 7.99 -16.02
N ALA A 122 -6.66 8.96 -15.72
CA ALA A 122 -8.02 8.69 -15.25
C ALA A 122 -8.85 7.86 -16.24
N ASP A 123 -8.77 8.17 -17.53
CA ASP A 123 -9.49 7.44 -18.56
C ASP A 123 -9.05 5.97 -18.66
N ALA A 124 -7.74 5.71 -18.62
CA ALA A 124 -7.20 4.36 -18.63
C ALA A 124 -7.60 3.55 -17.37
N MET A 125 -7.61 4.21 -16.19
CA MET A 125 -8.10 3.60 -14.95
C MET A 125 -9.59 3.26 -15.04
N ALA A 126 -10.40 4.17 -15.60
CA ALA A 126 -11.84 3.98 -15.74
C ALA A 126 -12.19 2.90 -16.77
N GLU A 127 -11.44 2.82 -17.86
CA GLU A 127 -11.62 1.79 -18.90
C GLU A 127 -11.32 0.39 -18.36
N ALA A 128 -10.19 0.22 -17.69
CA ALA A 128 -9.83 -1.05 -17.04
C ALA A 128 -10.85 -1.44 -15.96
N THR A 129 -11.34 -0.46 -15.19
CA THR A 129 -12.38 -0.71 -14.20
C THR A 129 -13.69 -1.13 -14.83
N ARG A 130 -14.09 -0.52 -15.94
CA ARG A 130 -15.30 -0.89 -16.70
C ARG A 130 -15.22 -2.33 -17.22
N ALA A 131 -14.08 -2.74 -17.77
CA ALA A 131 -13.85 -4.13 -18.16
C ALA A 131 -13.99 -5.10 -16.96
N GLY A 132 -13.53 -4.68 -15.77
CA GLY A 132 -13.77 -5.40 -14.52
C GLY A 132 -15.26 -5.52 -14.16
N VAL A 133 -16.03 -4.44 -14.28
CA VAL A 133 -17.49 -4.43 -14.06
C VAL A 133 -18.20 -5.38 -15.03
N GLU A 134 -17.85 -5.34 -16.32
CA GLU A 134 -18.42 -6.23 -17.34
C GLU A 134 -18.13 -7.71 -17.03
N ARG A 135 -16.91 -8.03 -16.63
CA ARG A 135 -16.51 -9.37 -16.21
C ARG A 135 -17.32 -9.86 -15.00
N LEU A 136 -17.48 -9.04 -13.98
CA LEU A 136 -18.28 -9.37 -12.81
C LEU A 136 -19.76 -9.52 -13.14
N SER A 137 -20.29 -8.68 -14.05
CA SER A 137 -21.68 -8.79 -14.53
C SER A 137 -21.92 -10.10 -15.28
N ALA A 138 -20.94 -10.58 -16.03
CA ALA A 138 -21.03 -11.86 -16.73
C ALA A 138 -21.02 -13.05 -15.75
N LEU A 139 -20.28 -12.97 -14.65
CA LEU A 139 -20.29 -14.00 -13.60
C LEU A 139 -21.64 -14.08 -12.89
N GLU A 140 -22.23 -12.94 -12.54
CA GLU A 140 -23.52 -12.87 -11.87
C GLU A 140 -24.66 -13.42 -12.76
N SER A 141 -24.67 -13.09 -14.07
CA SER A 141 -25.69 -13.56 -15.01
C SER A 141 -25.66 -15.08 -15.27
N GLN A 142 -24.56 -15.75 -14.96
CA GLN A 142 -24.45 -17.21 -15.05
C GLN A 142 -25.10 -17.95 -13.87
N GLY A 143 -25.76 -17.22 -12.95
CA GLY A 143 -26.42 -17.80 -11.78
C GLY A 143 -25.45 -18.43 -10.80
N ILE A 144 -24.20 -18.03 -10.86
CA ILE A 144 -23.18 -18.46 -9.91
C ILE A 144 -23.42 -17.67 -8.62
N ASP A 145 -24.27 -18.23 -7.77
CA ASP A 145 -24.47 -17.80 -6.37
C ASP A 145 -23.20 -18.04 -5.53
N GLN A 146 -22.08 -18.26 -6.23
CA GLN A 146 -20.77 -18.46 -5.64
C GLN A 146 -20.18 -17.08 -5.38
N GLY A 147 -19.96 -16.80 -4.09
CA GLY A 147 -19.28 -15.60 -3.66
C GLY A 147 -17.95 -15.40 -4.38
N ILE A 148 -17.58 -14.16 -4.59
CA ILE A 148 -16.27 -13.78 -5.13
C ILE A 148 -15.28 -13.61 -3.98
N ASP A 149 -13.99 -13.88 -4.22
CA ASP A 149 -12.95 -13.38 -3.31
C ASP A 149 -12.57 -11.96 -3.70
N MET A 150 -13.08 -10.99 -2.94
CA MET A 150 -12.82 -9.57 -3.17
C MET A 150 -11.32 -9.24 -3.15
N SER A 151 -10.52 -9.94 -2.34
CA SER A 151 -9.07 -9.73 -2.33
C SER A 151 -8.42 -10.09 -3.66
N HIS A 152 -8.88 -11.20 -4.25
CA HIS A 152 -8.40 -11.66 -5.55
C HIS A 152 -8.87 -10.73 -6.68
N GLU A 153 -10.15 -10.32 -6.66
CA GLU A 153 -10.70 -9.42 -7.68
C GLU A 153 -10.04 -8.04 -7.64
N MET A 154 -9.80 -7.47 -6.45
CA MET A 154 -9.11 -6.19 -6.34
C MET A 154 -7.64 -6.28 -6.75
N ALA A 155 -6.94 -7.37 -6.40
CA ALA A 155 -5.57 -7.58 -6.87
C ALA A 155 -5.50 -7.72 -8.40
N ARG A 156 -6.46 -8.42 -9.00
CA ARG A 156 -6.58 -8.52 -10.46
C ARG A 156 -6.85 -7.18 -11.09
N LEU A 157 -7.86 -6.44 -10.61
CA LEU A 157 -8.28 -5.17 -11.19
C LEU A 157 -7.18 -4.10 -11.10
N THR A 158 -6.52 -3.97 -9.94
CA THR A 158 -5.42 -3.01 -9.78
C THR A 158 -4.21 -3.36 -10.65
N LEU A 159 -3.97 -4.63 -10.93
CA LEU A 159 -2.93 -5.04 -11.87
C LEU A 159 -3.32 -4.74 -13.31
N GLU A 160 -4.59 -4.97 -13.70
CA GLU A 160 -5.14 -4.58 -15.01
C GLU A 160 -5.03 -3.04 -15.20
N ILE A 161 -5.36 -2.25 -14.19
CA ILE A 161 -5.20 -0.78 -14.22
C ILE A 161 -3.73 -0.38 -14.40
N LEU A 162 -2.82 -1.01 -13.66
CA LEU A 162 -1.37 -0.77 -13.83
C LEU A 162 -0.89 -1.16 -15.23
N GLU A 163 -1.38 -2.26 -15.78
CA GLU A 163 -1.07 -2.68 -17.14
C GLU A 163 -1.46 -1.61 -18.16
N HIS A 164 -2.69 -1.07 -18.06
CA HIS A 164 -3.19 -0.02 -18.94
C HIS A 164 -2.46 1.31 -18.78
N THR A 165 -2.09 1.68 -17.55
CA THR A 165 -1.43 2.96 -17.25
C THR A 165 0.08 2.93 -17.39
N LEU A 166 0.72 1.79 -17.11
CA LEU A 166 2.17 1.63 -17.19
C LEU A 166 2.63 1.20 -18.59
N PHE A 167 1.85 0.35 -19.28
CA PHE A 167 2.24 -0.27 -20.54
C PHE A 167 1.28 0.00 -21.73
N SER A 168 0.21 0.75 -21.54
CA SER A 168 -0.83 1.18 -22.53
C SER A 168 -1.48 0.07 -23.36
N SER A 169 -0.72 -0.67 -24.13
CA SER A 169 -1.21 -1.73 -25.03
C SER A 169 -1.19 -3.10 -24.37
N GLY A 170 -0.94 -3.14 -23.06
CA GLY A 170 -0.88 -4.36 -22.30
C GLY A 170 0.39 -5.18 -22.53
N LEU A 171 0.48 -6.26 -21.78
CA LEU A 171 1.53 -7.27 -21.89
C LEU A 171 1.26 -8.27 -23.02
N GLY A 172 0.31 -7.97 -23.89
CA GLY A 172 -0.07 -8.78 -25.02
C GLY A 172 -0.64 -10.15 -24.59
N ARG A 173 -0.30 -11.23 -25.35
CA ARG A 173 -0.82 -12.59 -25.10
C ARG A 173 -0.43 -13.19 -23.75
N ASN A 174 0.49 -12.55 -23.01
CA ASN A 174 1.07 -13.08 -21.77
C ASN A 174 0.52 -12.40 -20.50
N ALA A 175 -0.52 -11.56 -20.58
CA ALA A 175 -1.08 -10.83 -19.43
C ALA A 175 -1.45 -11.75 -18.25
N GLY A 176 -2.10 -12.89 -18.52
CA GLY A 176 -2.46 -13.85 -17.47
C GLY A 176 -1.26 -14.55 -16.82
N GLU A 177 -0.23 -14.86 -17.60
CA GLU A 177 1.03 -15.43 -17.08
C GLU A 177 1.79 -14.39 -16.26
N PHE A 178 1.80 -13.15 -16.70
CA PHE A 178 2.41 -12.04 -15.97
C PHE A 178 1.72 -11.79 -14.64
N GLN A 179 0.38 -11.76 -14.59
CA GLN A 179 -0.39 -11.65 -13.35
C GLN A 179 -0.05 -12.76 -12.36
N GLN A 180 0.01 -14.02 -12.83
CA GLN A 180 0.38 -15.14 -11.99
C GLN A 180 1.83 -15.05 -11.50
N ALA A 181 2.74 -14.57 -12.34
CA ALA A 181 4.14 -14.38 -11.98
C ALA A 181 4.30 -13.27 -10.94
N VAL A 182 3.62 -12.13 -11.11
CA VAL A 182 3.59 -11.03 -10.14
C VAL A 182 3.09 -11.52 -8.78
N THR A 183 1.96 -12.21 -8.73
CA THR A 183 1.40 -12.75 -7.49
C THR A 183 2.37 -13.70 -6.80
N ARG A 184 2.94 -14.68 -7.53
CA ARG A 184 3.92 -15.62 -6.98
C ARG A 184 5.20 -14.93 -6.51
N TYR A 185 5.63 -13.92 -7.23
CA TYR A 185 6.80 -13.12 -6.91
C TYR A 185 6.66 -12.43 -5.56
N PHE A 186 5.55 -11.69 -5.33
CA PHE A 186 5.32 -10.98 -4.08
C PHE A 186 5.01 -11.91 -2.91
N ASP A 187 4.37 -13.05 -3.13
CA ASP A 187 4.21 -14.09 -2.11
C ASP A 187 5.56 -14.69 -1.66
N THR A 188 6.58 -14.62 -2.50
CA THR A 188 7.90 -15.18 -2.23
C THR A 188 8.82 -14.19 -1.50
N ILE A 189 8.83 -12.91 -1.91
CA ILE A 189 9.77 -11.88 -1.40
C ILE A 189 9.51 -11.55 0.07
N GLY A 190 8.26 -11.43 0.49
CA GLY A 190 7.90 -10.92 1.82
C GLY A 190 8.10 -11.88 2.99
N ARG A 191 8.68 -13.05 2.78
CA ARG A 191 8.89 -14.03 3.84
C ARG A 191 10.18 -13.76 4.61
N VAL A 192 10.03 -13.20 5.81
CA VAL A 192 11.14 -13.03 6.76
C VAL A 192 11.48 -14.40 7.35
N ASP A 193 12.68 -14.91 7.11
CA ASP A 193 13.17 -16.13 7.73
C ASP A 193 13.96 -15.86 9.02
N LEU A 194 14.31 -16.92 9.75
CA LEU A 194 15.06 -16.80 10.99
C LEU A 194 16.47 -16.25 10.78
N PHE A 195 17.09 -16.54 9.62
CA PHE A 195 18.41 -16.05 9.27
C PHE A 195 18.39 -14.54 8.99
N ASP A 196 17.29 -14.03 8.41
CA ASP A 196 17.09 -12.59 8.22
C ASP A 196 17.00 -11.87 9.57
N LEU A 197 16.25 -12.44 10.53
CA LEU A 197 16.12 -11.89 11.89
C LEU A 197 17.44 -11.89 12.67
N MET A 198 18.27 -12.92 12.46
CA MET A 198 19.58 -13.03 13.12
C MET A 198 20.69 -12.22 12.42
N GLY A 199 20.39 -11.60 11.30
CA GLY A 199 21.38 -10.81 10.55
C GLY A 199 22.46 -11.65 9.87
N LEU A 200 22.22 -12.96 9.66
CA LEU A 200 23.19 -13.85 9.03
C LEU A 200 23.32 -13.59 7.53
N SER A 201 24.54 -13.83 7.02
CA SER A 201 24.90 -13.58 5.64
C SER A 201 23.93 -14.19 4.62
N GLN A 202 23.68 -13.44 3.54
CA GLN A 202 22.85 -13.88 2.41
C GLN A 202 23.46 -15.06 1.63
N PHE A 203 24.74 -15.35 1.85
CA PHE A 203 25.46 -16.44 1.20
C PHE A 203 25.15 -17.83 1.77
N LEU A 204 24.44 -17.91 2.91
CA LEU A 204 24.03 -19.20 3.46
C LEU A 204 22.93 -19.84 2.59
N PRO A 205 23.03 -21.15 2.26
CA PRO A 205 22.04 -21.82 1.44
C PRO A 205 20.66 -21.84 2.11
N ARG A 206 19.66 -21.32 1.39
CA ARG A 206 18.29 -21.17 1.88
C ARG A 206 17.36 -22.01 1.01
N PHE A 207 16.91 -23.13 1.55
CA PHE A 207 16.11 -24.12 0.82
C PHE A 207 14.80 -23.60 0.23
N GLY A 208 14.20 -22.53 0.78
CA GLY A 208 12.97 -21.90 0.27
C GLY A 208 13.17 -20.91 -0.88
N ARG A 209 14.39 -20.37 -1.08
CA ARG A 209 14.65 -19.34 -2.10
C ARG A 209 14.90 -19.89 -3.51
N ARG A 210 15.23 -21.18 -3.65
CA ARG A 210 15.46 -21.77 -4.99
C ARG A 210 14.21 -21.74 -5.89
N LYS A 211 13.01 -21.98 -5.32
CA LYS A 211 11.76 -21.89 -6.07
C LYS A 211 11.39 -20.44 -6.46
N GLY A 212 11.79 -19.47 -5.66
CA GLY A 212 11.56 -18.05 -5.96
C GLY A 212 12.49 -17.49 -7.04
N ARG A 213 13.70 -18.05 -7.19
CA ARG A 213 14.72 -17.53 -8.12
C ARG A 213 14.26 -17.61 -9.58
N ALA A 214 13.68 -18.72 -10.00
CA ALA A 214 13.14 -18.87 -11.35
C ALA A 214 12.03 -17.85 -11.65
N THR A 215 11.17 -17.57 -10.67
CA THR A 215 10.13 -16.54 -10.80
C THR A 215 10.72 -15.13 -10.88
N LEU A 216 11.79 -14.86 -10.12
CA LEU A 216 12.52 -13.58 -10.16
C LEU A 216 13.17 -13.36 -11.54
N GLU A 217 13.85 -14.39 -12.05
CA GLU A 217 14.52 -14.36 -13.36
C GLU A 217 13.49 -14.19 -14.49
N TRP A 218 12.40 -14.96 -14.47
CA TRP A 218 11.33 -14.82 -15.45
C TRP A 218 10.73 -13.41 -15.47
N PHE A 219 10.43 -12.86 -14.29
CA PHE A 219 9.87 -11.51 -14.16
C PHE A 219 10.86 -10.43 -14.63
N GLY A 220 12.14 -10.58 -14.30
CA GLY A 220 13.19 -9.68 -14.79
C GLY A 220 13.28 -9.68 -16.31
N ASN A 221 13.29 -10.86 -16.93
CA ASN A 221 13.33 -11.00 -18.38
C ASN A 221 12.07 -10.38 -19.05
N ALA A 222 10.87 -10.59 -18.48
CA ALA A 222 9.65 -9.99 -19.00
C ALA A 222 9.70 -8.45 -18.98
N VAL A 223 10.25 -7.86 -17.91
CA VAL A 223 10.47 -6.40 -17.84
C VAL A 223 11.49 -5.94 -18.88
N GLU A 224 12.58 -6.70 -19.08
CA GLU A 224 13.58 -6.40 -20.11
C GLU A 224 13.00 -6.42 -21.52
N ASP A 225 12.20 -7.43 -21.84
CA ASP A 225 11.55 -7.55 -23.15
C ASP A 225 10.61 -6.36 -23.43
N ILE A 226 9.83 -5.93 -22.42
CA ILE A 226 8.91 -4.80 -22.54
C ILE A 226 9.69 -3.49 -22.76
N VAL A 227 10.73 -3.25 -21.95
CA VAL A 227 11.59 -2.06 -22.07
C VAL A 227 12.27 -2.03 -23.43
N GLY A 228 12.84 -3.17 -23.86
CA GLY A 228 13.52 -3.33 -25.15
C GLY A 228 12.57 -3.06 -26.32
N ALA A 229 11.37 -3.61 -26.29
CA ALA A 229 10.34 -3.37 -27.31
C ALA A 229 9.95 -1.88 -27.40
N ARG A 230 9.79 -1.19 -26.26
CA ARG A 230 9.45 0.24 -26.24
C ARG A 230 10.59 1.10 -26.79
N ARG A 231 11.82 0.82 -26.41
CA ARG A 231 13.02 1.52 -26.92
C ARG A 231 13.16 1.35 -28.43
N LYS A 232 12.96 0.13 -28.91
CA LYS A 232 12.98 -0.14 -30.36
C LYS A 232 11.92 0.66 -31.08
N LEU A 233 10.67 0.67 -30.57
CA LEU A 233 9.58 1.48 -31.15
C LEU A 233 9.97 2.96 -31.25
N ILE A 234 10.56 3.53 -30.19
CA ILE A 234 11.01 4.93 -30.18
C ILE A 234 12.18 5.16 -31.17
N ALA A 235 13.16 4.26 -31.20
CA ALA A 235 14.32 4.36 -32.09
C ALA A 235 13.94 4.25 -33.58
N ASP A 236 12.94 3.42 -33.90
CA ASP A 236 12.42 3.24 -35.25
C ASP A 236 11.50 4.42 -35.69
N GLY A 237 11.36 5.48 -34.88
CA GLY A 237 10.52 6.65 -35.15
C GLY A 237 9.02 6.40 -35.03
N GLY A 238 8.63 5.29 -34.41
CA GLY A 238 7.23 4.96 -34.14
C GLY A 238 6.61 5.86 -33.04
N SER A 239 5.29 6.05 -33.12
CA SER A 239 4.55 6.79 -32.08
C SER A 239 4.46 5.95 -30.81
N ALA A 240 5.28 6.25 -29.82
CA ALA A 240 5.18 5.62 -28.49
C ALA A 240 3.99 6.20 -27.71
N PRO A 241 3.19 5.35 -27.02
CA PRO A 241 2.11 5.84 -26.17
C PRO A 241 2.69 6.63 -24.99
N ARG A 242 1.97 7.67 -24.55
CA ARG A 242 2.35 8.53 -23.41
C ARG A 242 1.98 7.90 -22.07
N ASP A 243 2.38 6.65 -21.87
CA ASP A 243 2.22 5.91 -20.62
C ASP A 243 3.40 6.10 -19.66
N LEU A 244 3.28 5.52 -18.47
CA LEU A 244 4.29 5.67 -17.42
C LEU A 244 5.64 5.08 -17.85
N LEU A 245 5.68 4.02 -18.69
CA LEU A 245 6.92 3.44 -19.21
C LEU A 245 7.66 4.42 -20.12
N THR A 246 6.96 5.05 -21.08
CA THR A 246 7.58 6.05 -21.96
C THR A 246 8.10 7.23 -21.14
N LEU A 247 7.30 7.73 -20.19
CA LEU A 247 7.71 8.81 -19.29
C LEU A 247 8.93 8.43 -18.43
N LEU A 248 9.02 7.18 -17.98
CA LEU A 248 10.18 6.66 -17.25
C LEU A 248 11.44 6.61 -18.12
N LEU A 249 11.32 6.20 -19.38
CA LEU A 249 12.44 6.14 -20.33
C LEU A 249 12.96 7.55 -20.69
N GLU A 250 12.07 8.54 -20.70
CA GLU A 250 12.40 9.94 -20.96
C GLU A 250 12.85 10.72 -19.71
N ALA A 251 12.65 10.15 -18.50
CA ALA A 251 12.93 10.84 -17.24
C ALA A 251 14.40 11.16 -17.06
N GLN A 252 14.68 12.42 -16.74
CA GLN A 252 16.02 12.91 -16.44
C GLN A 252 16.05 13.54 -15.04
N ASP A 253 17.19 13.43 -14.36
CA ASP A 253 17.40 14.15 -13.12
C ASP A 253 17.52 15.66 -13.45
N PRO A 254 16.64 16.51 -12.91
CA PRO A 254 16.63 17.93 -13.23
C PRO A 254 17.89 18.69 -12.78
N GLU A 255 18.67 18.15 -11.85
CA GLU A 255 19.93 18.76 -11.40
C GLU A 255 21.11 18.42 -12.34
N THR A 256 21.14 17.20 -12.88
CA THR A 256 22.28 16.71 -13.66
C THR A 256 21.99 16.60 -15.16
N GLY A 257 20.72 16.64 -15.57
CA GLY A 257 20.27 16.40 -16.94
C GLY A 257 20.48 14.95 -17.41
N ARG A 258 20.87 14.04 -16.53
CA ARG A 258 21.16 12.65 -16.90
C ARG A 258 19.94 11.77 -16.76
N GLY A 259 19.76 10.85 -17.69
CA GLY A 259 18.80 9.77 -17.60
C GLY A 259 19.14 8.78 -16.47
N MET A 260 18.18 7.99 -16.06
CA MET A 260 18.37 6.97 -15.04
C MET A 260 19.22 5.81 -15.58
N PRO A 261 20.18 5.27 -14.81
CA PRO A 261 20.89 4.05 -15.17
C PRO A 261 19.93 2.88 -15.45
N GLU A 262 20.29 2.00 -16.38
CA GLU A 262 19.44 0.88 -16.84
C GLU A 262 18.99 -0.03 -15.70
N GLU A 263 19.90 -0.35 -14.77
CA GLU A 263 19.61 -1.19 -13.61
C GLU A 263 18.59 -0.52 -12.68
N ASP A 264 18.73 0.78 -12.44
CA ASP A 264 17.80 1.56 -11.59
C ASP A 264 16.44 1.72 -12.27
N LEU A 265 16.42 1.89 -13.60
CA LEU A 265 15.18 1.95 -14.39
C LEU A 265 14.38 0.66 -14.22
N ARG A 266 15.00 -0.50 -14.42
CA ARG A 266 14.37 -1.82 -14.23
C ARG A 266 13.89 -2.01 -12.80
N ALA A 267 14.72 -1.68 -11.81
CA ALA A 267 14.37 -1.77 -10.41
C ALA A 267 13.17 -0.89 -10.05
N ASN A 268 13.03 0.28 -10.68
CA ASN A 268 11.88 1.16 -10.49
C ASN A 268 10.61 0.64 -11.17
N ILE A 269 10.69 0.05 -12.36
CA ILE A 269 9.54 -0.60 -13.01
C ILE A 269 9.02 -1.73 -12.11
N VAL A 270 9.91 -2.63 -11.64
CA VAL A 270 9.55 -3.71 -10.70
C VAL A 270 8.95 -3.15 -9.41
N THR A 271 9.53 -2.07 -8.89
CA THR A 271 9.02 -1.39 -7.68
C THR A 271 7.61 -0.83 -7.91
N PHE A 272 7.34 -0.20 -9.05
CA PHE A 272 6.02 0.38 -9.34
C PHE A 272 4.95 -0.70 -9.52
N ILE A 273 5.27 -1.80 -10.19
CA ILE A 273 4.35 -2.93 -10.30
C ILE A 273 4.02 -3.48 -8.92
N GLY A 274 5.03 -3.73 -8.08
CA GLY A 274 4.82 -4.32 -6.76
C GLY A 274 4.14 -3.41 -5.76
N ALA A 275 4.60 -2.17 -5.69
CA ALA A 275 4.07 -1.21 -4.74
C ALA A 275 2.67 -0.70 -5.14
N GLY A 276 2.38 -0.62 -6.44
CA GLY A 276 1.14 -0.06 -6.96
C GLY A 276 -0.05 -1.01 -6.81
N HIS A 277 0.08 -2.28 -7.20
CA HIS A 277 -1.09 -3.15 -7.24
C HIS A 277 -1.51 -3.68 -5.86
N GLU A 278 -0.61 -4.27 -5.07
CA GLU A 278 -0.99 -4.96 -3.82
C GLU A 278 -1.52 -3.99 -2.75
N THR A 279 -0.94 -2.78 -2.67
CA THR A 279 -1.34 -1.80 -1.65
C THR A 279 -2.72 -1.23 -1.92
N THR A 280 -3.01 -0.86 -3.17
CA THR A 280 -4.33 -0.35 -3.59
C THR A 280 -5.39 -1.45 -3.52
N ALA A 281 -5.06 -2.68 -3.96
CA ALA A 281 -5.94 -3.83 -3.84
C ALA A 281 -6.39 -4.10 -2.40
N ASN A 282 -5.44 -4.06 -1.45
CA ASN A 282 -5.77 -4.24 -0.03
C ASN A 282 -6.60 -3.08 0.52
N ALA A 283 -6.30 -1.82 0.15
CA ALA A 283 -7.10 -0.67 0.54
C ALA A 283 -8.56 -0.80 0.06
N LEU A 284 -8.76 -1.19 -1.20
CA LEU A 284 -10.07 -1.45 -1.78
C LEU A 284 -10.79 -2.61 -1.10
N THR A 285 -10.10 -3.74 -0.90
CA THR A 285 -10.65 -4.92 -0.22
C THR A 285 -11.17 -4.57 1.17
N TRP A 286 -10.38 -3.84 1.96
CA TRP A 286 -10.79 -3.40 3.28
C TRP A 286 -11.95 -2.39 3.21
N THR A 287 -11.97 -1.52 2.21
CA THR A 287 -13.06 -0.55 2.01
C THR A 287 -14.37 -1.27 1.70
N PHE A 288 -14.40 -2.23 0.79
CA PHE A 288 -15.60 -3.03 0.50
C PHE A 288 -16.07 -3.83 1.71
N TYR A 289 -15.14 -4.42 2.46
CA TYR A 289 -15.48 -5.07 3.73
C TYR A 289 -16.16 -4.11 4.71
N LEU A 290 -15.61 -2.93 4.95
CA LEU A 290 -16.17 -1.94 5.86
C LEU A 290 -17.55 -1.46 5.40
N LEU A 291 -17.74 -1.20 4.11
CA LEU A 291 -19.02 -0.85 3.52
C LEU A 291 -20.05 -1.98 3.66
N SER A 292 -19.65 -3.25 3.57
CA SER A 292 -20.55 -4.39 3.77
C SER A 292 -21.12 -4.47 5.20
N GLN A 293 -20.42 -3.88 6.17
CA GLN A 293 -20.78 -3.89 7.58
C GLN A 293 -21.46 -2.56 8.04
N ALA A 294 -21.40 -1.51 7.22
CA ALA A 294 -21.89 -0.18 7.54
C ALA A 294 -22.91 0.28 6.47
N SER A 295 -24.16 -0.18 6.60
CA SER A 295 -25.22 0.04 5.60
C SER A 295 -25.46 1.51 5.27
N ASP A 296 -25.41 2.40 6.27
CA ASP A 296 -25.65 3.83 6.09
C ASP A 296 -24.54 4.47 5.25
N TRP A 297 -23.27 4.10 5.51
CA TRP A 297 -22.14 4.58 4.73
C TRP A 297 -22.15 4.00 3.32
N ARG A 298 -22.52 2.72 3.18
CA ARG A 298 -22.68 2.09 1.88
C ARG A 298 -23.72 2.84 1.05
N ALA A 299 -24.91 3.10 1.59
CA ALA A 299 -25.95 3.83 0.89
C ALA A 299 -25.52 5.24 0.44
N ARG A 300 -24.74 5.94 1.27
CA ARG A 300 -24.19 7.27 0.92
C ARG A 300 -23.18 7.19 -0.22
N VAL A 301 -22.27 6.19 -0.20
CA VAL A 301 -21.29 5.96 -1.28
C VAL A 301 -22.00 5.56 -2.56
N GLU A 302 -22.99 4.66 -2.51
CA GLU A 302 -23.81 4.25 -3.64
C GLU A 302 -24.51 5.46 -4.29
N ALA A 303 -25.16 6.31 -3.48
CA ALA A 303 -25.86 7.51 -3.96
C ALA A 303 -24.89 8.55 -4.58
N GLU A 304 -23.71 8.75 -3.96
CA GLU A 304 -22.67 9.64 -4.48
C GLU A 304 -22.13 9.11 -5.84
N SER A 305 -21.88 7.81 -5.94
CA SER A 305 -21.40 7.16 -7.17
C SER A 305 -22.41 7.32 -8.32
N ASP A 306 -23.69 7.03 -8.07
CA ASP A 306 -24.75 7.17 -9.08
C ASP A 306 -24.88 8.62 -9.56
N ALA A 307 -24.78 9.60 -8.65
CA ALA A 307 -24.88 11.01 -8.98
C ALA A 307 -23.64 11.54 -9.73
N GLN A 308 -22.43 11.10 -9.37
CA GLN A 308 -21.19 11.75 -9.84
C GLN A 308 -20.57 11.11 -11.07
N LEU A 309 -20.83 9.83 -11.36
CA LEU A 309 -20.27 9.16 -12.55
C LEU A 309 -20.72 9.80 -13.86
N SER A 310 -21.95 10.35 -13.93
CA SER A 310 -22.48 11.02 -15.10
C SER A 310 -22.40 12.56 -15.03
N ALA A 311 -22.03 13.14 -13.89
CA ALA A 311 -22.09 14.58 -13.66
C ALA A 311 -20.93 15.38 -14.26
N GLY A 312 -19.87 14.72 -14.73
CA GLY A 312 -18.70 15.38 -15.31
C GLY A 312 -17.61 14.41 -15.73
N PRO A 313 -16.45 14.93 -16.18
CA PRO A 313 -15.36 14.10 -16.67
C PRO A 313 -14.74 13.24 -15.58
N ILE A 314 -14.20 12.10 -15.97
CA ILE A 314 -13.65 11.09 -15.03
C ILE A 314 -12.40 11.59 -14.32
N ASP A 315 -11.63 12.44 -14.94
CA ASP A 315 -10.38 13.00 -14.42
C ASP A 315 -10.58 13.93 -13.23
N THR A 316 -11.79 14.47 -13.04
CA THR A 316 -12.19 15.28 -11.86
C THR A 316 -13.08 14.51 -10.88
N LEU A 317 -13.32 13.22 -11.12
CA LEU A 317 -14.22 12.43 -10.27
C LEU A 317 -13.77 12.43 -8.80
N ALA A 318 -12.48 12.27 -8.55
CA ALA A 318 -11.95 12.19 -7.19
C ALA A 318 -12.25 13.44 -6.34
N ASP A 319 -12.34 14.61 -6.97
CA ASP A 319 -12.68 15.88 -6.28
C ASP A 319 -14.18 15.99 -5.98
N ARG A 320 -15.02 15.26 -6.74
CA ARG A 320 -16.48 15.26 -6.61
C ARG A 320 -17.02 14.14 -5.72
N MET A 321 -16.14 13.29 -5.15
CA MET A 321 -16.49 12.11 -4.34
C MET A 321 -16.04 12.24 -2.87
N PRO A 322 -16.45 13.29 -2.13
CA PRO A 322 -15.97 13.52 -0.77
C PRO A 322 -16.38 12.42 0.22
N VAL A 323 -17.55 11.82 0.06
CA VAL A 323 -18.02 10.72 0.95
C VAL A 323 -17.19 9.46 0.69
N THR A 324 -17.03 9.08 -0.56
CA THR A 324 -16.21 7.92 -0.95
C THR A 324 -14.76 8.09 -0.51
N LYS A 325 -14.19 9.29 -0.69
CA LYS A 325 -12.86 9.63 -0.20
C LYS A 325 -12.74 9.50 1.32
N ALA A 326 -13.72 9.99 2.08
CA ALA A 326 -13.74 9.89 3.54
C ALA A 326 -13.80 8.43 4.01
N VAL A 327 -14.60 7.60 3.35
CA VAL A 327 -14.67 6.15 3.60
C VAL A 327 -13.35 5.46 3.32
N LEU A 328 -12.69 5.79 2.20
CA LEU A 328 -11.37 5.26 1.84
C LEU A 328 -10.29 5.70 2.84
N GLU A 329 -10.27 6.98 3.25
CA GLU A 329 -9.32 7.48 4.24
C GLU A 329 -9.50 6.80 5.60
N GLU A 330 -10.75 6.54 6.03
CA GLU A 330 -11.03 5.80 7.25
C GLU A 330 -10.65 4.32 7.13
N ALA A 331 -10.83 3.69 5.97
CA ALA A 331 -10.31 2.35 5.71
C ALA A 331 -8.79 2.29 5.80
N LEU A 332 -8.09 3.27 5.22
CA LEU A 332 -6.63 3.43 5.32
C LEU A 332 -6.16 3.74 6.75
N ARG A 333 -6.98 4.39 7.58
CA ARG A 333 -6.69 4.59 8.99
C ARG A 333 -6.73 3.27 9.73
N LEU A 334 -7.80 2.50 9.56
CA LEU A 334 -8.01 1.24 10.26
C LEU A 334 -7.11 0.11 9.72
N TYR A 335 -6.91 0.04 8.43
CA TYR A 335 -6.17 -1.00 7.75
C TYR A 335 -5.12 -0.44 6.77
N PRO A 336 -4.11 0.33 7.29
CA PRO A 336 -3.07 0.87 6.43
C PRO A 336 -2.27 -0.26 5.80
N PRO A 337 -2.17 -0.34 4.45
CA PRO A 337 -1.38 -1.39 3.80
C PRO A 337 0.07 -1.44 4.30
N ALA A 338 0.72 -0.28 4.47
CA ALA A 338 2.03 -0.16 5.10
C ALA A 338 1.87 0.02 6.63
N ALA A 339 1.57 -1.06 7.35
CA ALA A 339 1.23 -1.00 8.78
C ALA A 339 2.40 -0.73 9.71
N ILE A 340 3.65 -0.94 9.26
CA ILE A 340 4.87 -0.77 10.05
C ILE A 340 5.95 -0.14 9.18
N LEU A 341 6.47 1.01 9.63
CA LEU A 341 7.60 1.72 9.02
C LEU A 341 8.78 1.70 9.99
N THR A 342 9.97 1.40 9.49
CA THR A 342 11.19 1.30 10.31
C THR A 342 12.30 2.19 9.78
N ARG A 343 13.10 2.70 10.71
CA ARG A 343 14.35 3.43 10.45
C ARG A 343 15.40 3.02 11.46
N THR A 344 16.66 3.12 11.07
CA THR A 344 17.78 2.96 12.01
C THR A 344 18.44 4.31 12.22
N SER A 345 18.57 4.74 13.49
CA SER A 345 19.28 5.99 13.82
C SER A 345 20.78 5.84 13.53
N ILE A 346 21.38 6.82 12.86
CA ILE A 346 22.81 6.87 12.58
C ILE A 346 23.55 7.33 13.84
N ASN A 347 23.14 8.46 14.39
CA ASN A 347 23.67 9.05 15.61
C ASN A 347 22.64 9.01 16.72
N ALA A 348 23.03 9.36 17.94
CA ALA A 348 22.12 9.56 19.05
C ALA A 348 21.14 10.71 18.76
N ASP A 349 19.92 10.61 19.26
CA ASP A 349 18.88 11.62 19.14
C ASP A 349 18.00 11.65 20.40
N GLU A 350 17.06 12.60 20.45
CA GLU A 350 16.03 12.68 21.48
C GLU A 350 14.65 12.77 20.82
N ILE A 351 13.71 11.92 21.25
CA ILE A 351 12.32 11.93 20.77
C ILE A 351 11.39 11.89 21.98
N GLY A 352 10.54 12.91 22.13
CA GLY A 352 9.56 12.96 23.23
C GLY A 352 10.20 12.84 24.62
N GLY A 353 11.34 13.47 24.84
CA GLY A 353 12.10 13.41 26.10
C GLY A 353 12.77 12.06 26.35
N LYS A 354 12.85 11.17 25.35
CA LYS A 354 13.52 9.87 25.44
C LYS A 354 14.80 9.86 24.62
N HIS A 355 15.89 9.45 25.26
CA HIS A 355 17.17 9.28 24.58
C HIS A 355 17.16 8.08 23.63
N ILE A 356 17.47 8.33 22.37
CA ILE A 356 17.62 7.35 21.29
C ILE A 356 19.11 7.16 21.01
N ARG A 357 19.65 6.00 21.30
CA ARG A 357 21.07 5.70 21.04
C ARG A 357 21.31 5.52 19.54
N ALA A 358 22.53 5.79 19.08
CA ALA A 358 22.98 5.39 17.74
C ALA A 358 22.73 3.90 17.49
N GLY A 359 22.31 3.54 16.29
CA GLY A 359 21.95 2.17 15.89
C GLY A 359 20.61 1.67 16.43
N THR A 360 19.79 2.53 17.05
CA THR A 360 18.45 2.14 17.49
C THR A 360 17.53 1.92 16.29
N LEU A 361 16.82 0.77 16.24
CA LEU A 361 15.70 0.58 15.32
C LEU A 361 14.49 1.35 15.84
N VAL A 362 14.13 2.38 15.13
CA VAL A 362 12.95 3.22 15.40
C VAL A 362 11.80 2.72 14.54
N THR A 363 10.72 2.33 15.17
CA THR A 363 9.49 1.87 14.54
C THR A 363 8.42 2.95 14.68
N VAL A 364 7.89 3.41 13.57
CA VAL A 364 6.64 4.16 13.48
C VAL A 364 5.63 3.24 12.82
N SER A 365 4.59 2.86 13.55
CA SER A 365 3.55 1.98 13.01
C SER A 365 2.29 2.77 12.71
N PRO A 366 1.94 2.99 11.42
CA PRO A 366 0.64 3.55 11.07
C PRO A 366 -0.51 2.80 11.74
N PHE A 367 -0.45 1.46 11.83
CA PHE A 367 -1.46 0.66 12.50
C PHE A 367 -1.67 1.04 13.99
N LEU A 368 -0.59 1.35 14.73
CA LEU A 368 -0.65 1.84 16.11
C LEU A 368 -1.05 3.30 16.18
N LEU A 369 -0.37 4.14 15.41
CA LEU A 369 -0.53 5.60 15.40
C LEU A 369 -1.98 5.99 15.09
N HIS A 370 -2.57 5.34 14.10
CA HIS A 370 -3.94 5.58 13.67
C HIS A 370 -4.99 5.01 14.66
N ARG A 371 -4.57 4.28 15.68
CA ARG A 371 -5.40 3.74 16.77
C ARG A 371 -4.97 4.25 18.14
N HIS A 372 -4.04 5.22 18.19
CA HIS A 372 -3.51 5.71 19.45
C HIS A 372 -4.59 6.40 20.28
N ARG A 373 -4.74 5.99 21.55
CA ARG A 373 -5.86 6.38 22.43
C ARG A 373 -5.90 7.88 22.75
N THR A 374 -4.76 8.56 22.70
CA THR A 374 -4.66 10.00 22.97
C THR A 374 -4.81 10.85 21.71
N LEU A 375 -4.73 10.26 20.53
CA LEU A 375 -4.80 10.98 19.26
C LEU A 375 -6.18 10.86 18.59
N TRP A 376 -6.89 9.76 18.84
CA TRP A 376 -8.14 9.46 18.17
C TRP A 376 -9.24 9.18 19.20
N GLU A 377 -10.36 9.87 19.08
CA GLU A 377 -11.57 9.54 19.81
C GLU A 377 -12.17 8.26 19.23
N ARG A 378 -12.60 7.31 20.09
CA ARG A 378 -13.14 6.00 19.66
C ARG A 378 -12.31 5.33 18.54
N PRO A 379 -11.00 5.13 18.75
CA PRO A 379 -10.03 4.79 17.67
C PRO A 379 -10.31 3.45 16.98
N ASP A 380 -11.04 2.54 17.60
CA ASP A 380 -11.35 1.22 17.05
C ASP A 380 -12.67 1.18 16.24
N GLU A 381 -13.41 2.27 16.20
CA GLU A 381 -14.68 2.37 15.48
C GLU A 381 -14.46 2.86 14.05
N PHE A 382 -15.28 2.35 13.11
CA PHE A 382 -15.34 2.84 11.74
C PHE A 382 -16.24 4.07 11.69
N ASP A 383 -15.64 5.24 11.50
CA ASP A 383 -16.33 6.52 11.47
C ASP A 383 -15.73 7.47 10.40
N PRO A 384 -16.18 7.37 9.15
CA PRO A 384 -15.73 8.25 8.06
C PRO A 384 -15.98 9.75 8.28
N ASN A 385 -16.88 10.13 9.24
CA ASN A 385 -17.08 11.56 9.56
C ASN A 385 -15.78 12.26 9.99
N ARG A 386 -14.78 11.52 10.48
CA ARG A 386 -13.44 12.05 10.81
C ARG A 386 -12.79 12.75 9.63
N PHE A 387 -13.07 12.28 8.42
CA PHE A 387 -12.43 12.73 7.18
C PHE A 387 -13.36 13.61 6.33
N LEU A 388 -14.55 14.01 6.85
CA LEU A 388 -15.46 14.89 6.15
C LEU A 388 -15.30 16.37 6.57
N GLY A 389 -15.18 17.24 5.58
CA GLY A 389 -15.17 18.71 5.78
C GLY A 389 -14.17 19.15 6.84
N ALA A 390 -14.58 20.06 7.71
CA ALA A 390 -13.72 20.65 8.75
C ALA A 390 -13.15 19.63 9.76
N ASN A 391 -13.70 18.42 9.86
CA ASN A 391 -13.12 17.40 10.74
C ASN A 391 -11.79 16.89 10.19
N ARG A 392 -11.66 16.79 8.87
CA ARG A 392 -10.40 16.40 8.21
C ARG A 392 -9.25 17.35 8.53
N ASP A 393 -9.54 18.65 8.58
CA ASP A 393 -8.54 19.72 8.81
C ASP A 393 -8.00 19.71 10.26
N ARG A 394 -8.74 19.11 11.20
CA ARG A 394 -8.31 18.97 12.60
C ARG A 394 -7.33 17.82 12.83
N ILE A 395 -7.21 16.90 11.88
CA ILE A 395 -6.31 15.76 11.99
C ILE A 395 -4.88 16.22 11.69
N ASP A 396 -3.99 16.10 12.70
CA ASP A 396 -2.57 16.37 12.50
C ASP A 396 -2.01 15.45 11.40
N ARG A 397 -1.28 16.04 10.44
CA ARG A 397 -0.73 15.32 9.28
C ARG A 397 0.26 14.23 9.65
N PHE A 398 0.86 14.27 10.84
CA PHE A 398 1.76 13.23 11.36
C PHE A 398 1.06 12.25 12.30
N ALA A 399 -0.22 12.48 12.64
CA ALA A 399 -1.08 11.50 13.28
C ALA A 399 -1.75 10.55 12.27
N TYR A 400 -1.83 10.95 10.99
CA TYR A 400 -2.42 10.16 9.89
C TYR A 400 -1.45 10.05 8.72
N ILE A 401 -0.74 8.92 8.61
CA ILE A 401 0.35 8.71 7.65
C ILE A 401 0.23 7.38 6.87
N PRO A 402 -0.91 7.08 6.24
CA PRO A 402 -1.07 5.80 5.52
C PRO A 402 -0.10 5.66 4.34
N PHE A 403 0.38 6.79 3.80
CA PHE A 403 1.37 6.88 2.73
C PHE A 403 2.79 7.21 3.22
N GLY A 404 3.05 7.10 4.53
CA GLY A 404 4.28 7.57 5.13
C GLY A 404 4.32 9.08 5.30
N ALA A 405 5.51 9.64 5.58
CA ALA A 405 5.69 11.07 5.80
C ALA A 405 7.08 11.57 5.36
N GLY A 406 7.23 12.89 5.27
CA GLY A 406 8.48 13.57 4.92
C GLY A 406 8.90 13.37 3.47
N PRO A 407 10.19 13.56 3.13
CA PRO A 407 10.68 13.46 1.75
C PRO A 407 10.43 12.09 1.10
N ARG A 408 10.29 11.03 1.92
CA ARG A 408 10.03 9.65 1.47
C ARG A 408 8.54 9.26 1.48
N VAL A 409 7.63 10.25 1.54
CA VAL A 409 6.20 10.00 1.35
C VAL A 409 5.95 9.28 0.02
N CYS A 410 4.93 8.44 -0.04
CA CYS A 410 4.60 7.66 -1.24
C CYS A 410 4.52 8.57 -2.47
N ILE A 411 5.30 8.25 -3.51
CA ILE A 411 5.30 9.03 -4.75
C ILE A 411 3.98 8.85 -5.52
N GLY A 412 3.39 7.65 -5.44
CA GLY A 412 2.15 7.29 -6.09
C GLY A 412 0.88 7.59 -5.28
N MET A 413 0.95 8.40 -4.21
CA MET A 413 -0.22 8.69 -3.37
C MET A 413 -1.42 9.23 -4.16
N GLY A 414 -1.20 10.23 -5.02
CA GLY A 414 -2.26 10.80 -5.87
C GLY A 414 -2.83 9.76 -6.82
N PHE A 415 -1.96 8.96 -7.46
CA PHE A 415 -2.36 7.89 -8.36
C PHE A 415 -3.25 6.85 -7.65
N ALA A 416 -2.80 6.36 -6.48
CA ALA A 416 -3.53 5.36 -5.71
C ALA A 416 -4.90 5.85 -5.22
N LEU A 417 -4.99 7.11 -4.80
CA LEU A 417 -6.27 7.70 -4.38
C LEU A 417 -7.23 7.88 -5.54
N GLN A 418 -6.77 8.38 -6.69
CA GLN A 418 -7.58 8.52 -7.89
C GLN A 418 -8.08 7.15 -8.39
N GLU A 419 -7.17 6.18 -8.52
CA GLU A 419 -7.49 4.80 -8.87
C GLU A 419 -8.56 4.22 -7.95
N ALA A 420 -8.33 4.28 -6.63
CA ALA A 420 -9.26 3.70 -5.66
C ALA A 420 -10.64 4.35 -5.71
N ILE A 421 -10.73 5.68 -5.90
CA ILE A 421 -12.02 6.38 -6.00
C ILE A 421 -12.76 5.98 -7.28
N ILE A 422 -12.07 5.89 -8.44
CA ILE A 422 -12.67 5.45 -9.70
C ILE A 422 -13.21 4.02 -9.56
N VAL A 423 -12.43 3.10 -8.99
CA VAL A 423 -12.83 1.70 -8.76
C VAL A 423 -14.04 1.63 -7.83
N LEU A 424 -13.99 2.33 -6.70
CA LEU A 424 -15.11 2.36 -5.75
C LEU A 424 -16.38 2.90 -6.40
N ALA A 425 -16.30 4.03 -7.12
CA ALA A 425 -17.45 4.63 -7.79
C ALA A 425 -18.10 3.66 -8.78
N GLN A 426 -17.33 3.08 -9.69
CA GLN A 426 -17.90 2.21 -10.73
C GLN A 426 -18.44 0.89 -10.15
N LEU A 427 -17.73 0.26 -9.20
CA LEU A 427 -18.17 -0.98 -8.61
C LEU A 427 -19.37 -0.80 -7.68
N THR A 428 -19.42 0.28 -6.88
CA THR A 428 -20.59 0.52 -6.00
C THR A 428 -21.82 1.04 -6.74
N SER A 429 -21.65 1.63 -7.91
CA SER A 429 -22.79 1.94 -8.80
C SER A 429 -23.35 0.67 -9.46
N ALA A 430 -22.51 -0.29 -9.82
CA ALA A 430 -22.93 -1.51 -10.52
C ALA A 430 -23.44 -2.61 -9.57
N PHE A 431 -22.81 -2.76 -8.41
CA PHE A 431 -23.02 -3.91 -7.53
C PHE A 431 -23.12 -3.53 -6.05
N ARG A 432 -23.80 -4.41 -5.32
CA ARG A 432 -23.76 -4.46 -3.87
C ARG A 432 -23.01 -5.71 -3.42
N PHE A 433 -22.06 -5.50 -2.50
CA PHE A 433 -21.23 -6.56 -1.94
C PHE A 433 -21.54 -6.75 -0.46
N ASP A 434 -21.78 -7.99 -0.05
CA ASP A 434 -21.98 -8.37 1.35
C ASP A 434 -20.96 -9.46 1.73
N LEU A 435 -20.44 -9.40 2.97
CA LEU A 435 -19.52 -10.42 3.47
C LEU A 435 -20.20 -11.78 3.47
N ALA A 436 -19.54 -12.82 3.00
CA ALA A 436 -20.09 -14.19 3.00
C ALA A 436 -20.41 -14.64 4.42
N ALA A 437 -21.59 -15.26 4.57
CA ALA A 437 -22.09 -15.72 5.87
C ALA A 437 -21.07 -16.65 6.56
N GLY A 438 -20.82 -16.41 7.85
CA GLY A 438 -19.92 -17.24 8.66
C GLY A 438 -18.43 -16.99 8.43
N HIS A 439 -18.02 -16.13 7.49
CA HIS A 439 -16.61 -15.80 7.32
C HIS A 439 -16.08 -14.93 8.45
N VAL A 440 -14.95 -15.34 9.04
CA VAL A 440 -14.28 -14.61 10.13
C VAL A 440 -13.09 -13.83 9.58
N VAL A 441 -13.26 -12.52 9.49
CA VAL A 441 -12.22 -11.61 8.98
C VAL A 441 -11.10 -11.44 10.00
N ARG A 442 -9.85 -11.65 9.57
CA ARG A 442 -8.66 -11.48 10.40
C ARG A 442 -7.60 -10.69 9.64
N PRO A 443 -7.17 -9.51 10.13
CA PRO A 443 -6.07 -8.77 9.54
C PRO A 443 -4.74 -9.46 9.83
N VAL A 444 -3.94 -9.67 8.79
CA VAL A 444 -2.58 -10.23 8.90
C VAL A 444 -1.59 -9.34 8.17
N GLN A 445 -0.52 -8.98 8.87
CA GLN A 445 0.61 -8.25 8.29
C GLN A 445 1.59 -9.24 7.65
N ARG A 446 1.89 -9.02 6.37
CA ARG A 446 2.99 -9.60 5.62
C ARG A 446 3.90 -8.47 5.13
N ILE A 447 4.12 -8.30 3.83
CA ILE A 447 4.64 -7.05 3.27
C ILE A 447 3.61 -5.95 3.49
N THR A 448 2.35 -6.24 3.18
CA THR A 448 1.20 -5.38 3.37
C THR A 448 0.22 -5.97 4.39
N LEU A 449 -0.68 -5.13 4.92
CA LEU A 449 -1.77 -5.55 5.79
C LEU A 449 -2.94 -6.04 4.93
N ARG A 450 -3.21 -7.34 4.97
CA ARG A 450 -4.23 -8.01 4.16
C ARG A 450 -5.16 -8.90 5.00
N PRO A 451 -6.36 -9.25 4.52
CA PRO A 451 -7.19 -10.25 5.18
C PRO A 451 -6.57 -11.65 5.05
N GLN A 452 -6.59 -12.39 6.14
CA GLN A 452 -6.10 -13.76 6.16
C GLN A 452 -7.08 -14.69 5.45
N GLY A 453 -6.61 -15.37 4.40
CA GLY A 453 -7.44 -16.33 3.66
C GLY A 453 -8.39 -15.72 2.64
N GLY A 454 -8.16 -14.45 2.28
CA GLY A 454 -9.01 -13.73 1.32
C GLY A 454 -10.18 -13.00 1.97
N MET A 455 -11.09 -12.46 1.14
CA MET A 455 -12.29 -11.75 1.55
C MET A 455 -13.49 -12.25 0.72
N PRO A 456 -14.05 -13.42 1.04
CA PRO A 456 -15.20 -13.94 0.32
C PRO A 456 -16.42 -13.06 0.54
N MET A 457 -17.04 -12.60 -0.55
CA MET A 457 -18.21 -11.75 -0.55
C MET A 457 -19.26 -12.25 -1.53
N THR A 458 -20.53 -12.11 -1.19
CA THR A 458 -21.62 -12.25 -2.16
C THR A 458 -21.80 -10.95 -2.92
N MET A 459 -22.15 -11.05 -4.19
CA MET A 459 -22.34 -9.91 -5.08
C MET A 459 -23.75 -9.95 -5.65
N ARG A 460 -24.41 -8.77 -5.72
CA ARG A 460 -25.70 -8.58 -6.37
C ARG A 460 -25.63 -7.32 -7.24
N LYS A 461 -26.21 -7.40 -8.43
CA LYS A 461 -26.37 -6.26 -9.32
C LYS A 461 -27.34 -5.23 -8.72
N ARG A 462 -27.06 -3.95 -8.95
CA ARG A 462 -27.93 -2.83 -8.54
C ARG A 462 -28.82 -2.36 -9.69
#